data_f5e066e94f9d2b2ac9f646873995b81b
#
_entry.id   f5e066e94f9d2b2ac9f646873995b81b
#
_cell.length_a   1.000
_cell.length_b   1.000
_cell.length_c   1.000
_cell.angle_alpha   90.00
_cell.angle_beta   90.00
_cell.angle_gamma   90.00
#
_symmetry.space_group_name_H-M   'P 1'
#
loop_
_entity.id
_entity.type
_entity.pdbx_description
1 polymer ?
#
loop_
_entity_poly.entity_id
_entity_poly.type
_entity_poly.pdbx_seq_one_letter_code
_entity_poly.pdbx_strand_id
1 'polypeptide(L)'
;MKRVLWMGVGVLVTALFASGCGRVGMPGKDAFGGKKATTTTSKPSTNPIPKQPWFEAGSSDAKVRIIAFFPMDDYRKPVMDLLKGLAKQYPGKVYVRYTDVRTREGQQARTRAGGTGPGLLINSQSSMTIQAKPNPYEVDFNQDMGRYWTEDDLKAAVAQEVARVYGK
;
A
#
# COMPACT_ATOMS: atom_id res chain seq x y z
N MET A 1 25.35 -3.62 37.65
CA MET A 1 24.35 -4.67 37.48
C MET A 1 23.07 -4.23 38.15
N LYS A 2 22.07 -3.80 37.41
CA LYS A 2 20.70 -3.52 37.92
C LYS A 2 19.72 -4.14 36.93
N ARG A 3 19.08 -5.23 37.33
CA ARG A 3 17.98 -5.88 36.57
C ARG A 3 16.69 -5.16 36.93
N VAL A 4 16.03 -4.59 35.94
CA VAL A 4 14.66 -4.07 36.08
C VAL A 4 13.71 -5.13 35.54
N LEU A 5 12.93 -5.69 36.47
CA LEU A 5 11.88 -6.67 36.22
C LEU A 5 10.60 -5.90 35.83
N TRP A 6 10.10 -6.05 34.61
CA TRP A 6 8.79 -5.54 34.24
C TRP A 6 7.76 -6.65 34.32
N MET A 7 6.87 -6.52 35.31
CA MET A 7 5.67 -7.36 35.46
C MET A 7 4.61 -6.89 34.45
N GLY A 8 4.13 -7.85 33.63
CA GLY A 8 3.00 -7.65 32.73
C GLY A 8 1.68 -7.60 33.48
N VAL A 9 0.83 -6.66 33.12
CA VAL A 9 -0.60 -6.66 33.48
C VAL A 9 -1.38 -6.94 32.21
N GLY A 10 -1.94 -8.15 32.14
CA GLY A 10 -2.90 -8.55 31.11
C GLY A 10 -4.27 -8.00 31.45
N VAL A 11 -4.86 -7.28 30.52
CA VAL A 11 -6.29 -6.93 30.55
C VAL A 11 -6.98 -7.71 29.45
N LEU A 12 -7.77 -8.67 29.86
CA LEU A 12 -8.65 -9.49 29.04
C LEU A 12 -9.98 -8.72 28.90
N VAL A 13 -10.29 -8.20 27.72
CA VAL A 13 -11.62 -7.63 27.42
C VAL A 13 -12.34 -8.57 26.49
N THR A 14 -13.27 -9.33 27.05
CA THR A 14 -14.26 -10.15 26.35
C THR A 14 -15.48 -9.26 26.02
N ALA A 15 -15.75 -9.00 24.75
CA ALA A 15 -16.99 -8.39 24.31
C ALA A 15 -17.81 -9.43 23.53
N LEU A 16 -18.87 -9.90 24.18
CA LEU A 16 -19.99 -10.67 23.57
C LEU A 16 -20.85 -9.70 22.76
N PHE A 17 -21.07 -9.95 21.50
CA PHE A 17 -22.16 -9.35 20.74
C PHE A 17 -23.13 -10.44 20.27
N ALA A 18 -24.34 -10.27 20.78
CA ALA A 18 -25.48 -11.12 20.54
C ALA A 18 -26.08 -10.91 19.14
N SER A 19 -26.60 -12.00 18.64
CA SER A 19 -27.40 -12.20 17.43
C SER A 19 -28.62 -11.28 17.35
N GLY A 20 -28.84 -10.71 16.15
CA GLY A 20 -30.08 -10.09 15.75
C GLY A 20 -30.56 -10.67 14.42
N CYS A 21 -31.36 -11.72 14.46
CA CYS A 21 -32.16 -12.21 13.32
C CYS A 21 -33.31 -11.26 13.04
N GLY A 22 -33.37 -10.67 11.86
CA GLY A 22 -34.54 -9.98 11.33
C GLY A 22 -34.93 -10.55 9.98
N ARG A 23 -35.85 -11.51 10.01
CA ARG A 23 -36.56 -12.07 8.84
C ARG A 23 -37.78 -11.20 8.56
N VAL A 24 -37.85 -10.55 7.42
CA VAL A 24 -39.13 -10.04 6.89
C VAL A 24 -39.24 -10.55 5.45
N GLY A 25 -40.14 -11.51 5.27
CA GLY A 25 -40.60 -11.97 3.97
C GLY A 25 -41.79 -11.13 3.50
N MET A 26 -41.87 -10.91 2.19
CA MET A 26 -43.16 -10.73 1.51
C MET A 26 -43.10 -11.30 0.10
N PRO A 27 -44.15 -12.00 -0.35
CA PRO A 27 -44.22 -12.55 -1.69
C PRO A 27 -44.92 -11.57 -2.62
N GLY A 28 -44.41 -11.38 -3.80
CA GLY A 28 -45.05 -10.73 -4.93
C GLY A 28 -45.00 -11.64 -6.14
N LYS A 29 -46.17 -12.29 -6.46
CA LYS A 29 -46.45 -12.97 -7.72
C LYS A 29 -46.80 -11.93 -8.78
N ASP A 30 -46.66 -12.37 -10.03
CA ASP A 30 -47.21 -11.89 -11.30
C ASP A 30 -46.22 -11.08 -12.13
N ALA A 31 -45.90 -11.44 -13.36
CA ALA A 31 -46.66 -11.70 -14.52
C ALA A 31 -45.77 -12.14 -15.70
N PHE A 32 -46.24 -13.13 -16.43
CA PHE A 32 -45.76 -13.55 -17.74
C PHE A 32 -45.74 -12.37 -18.74
N GLY A 33 -44.63 -12.15 -19.42
CA GLY A 33 -44.52 -11.26 -20.57
C GLY A 33 -43.36 -11.69 -21.44
N GLY A 34 -43.60 -12.63 -22.35
CA GLY A 34 -42.64 -13.02 -23.37
C GLY A 34 -42.33 -11.86 -24.27
N LYS A 35 -41.03 -11.43 -24.34
CA LYS A 35 -40.50 -10.58 -25.39
C LYS A 35 -39.35 -11.30 -26.06
N LYS A 36 -39.52 -11.42 -27.39
CA LYS A 36 -38.58 -11.92 -28.38
C LYS A 36 -37.13 -11.49 -28.07
N ALA A 37 -36.24 -12.48 -28.06
CA ALA A 37 -34.82 -12.25 -28.07
C ALA A 37 -34.40 -11.50 -29.35
N THR A 38 -34.16 -10.24 -29.23
CA THR A 38 -33.44 -9.47 -30.25
C THR A 38 -31.97 -9.70 -30.03
N THR A 39 -31.34 -10.51 -30.88
CA THR A 39 -29.90 -10.70 -30.92
C THR A 39 -29.27 -9.37 -31.35
N THR A 40 -28.95 -8.53 -30.37
CA THR A 40 -28.16 -7.33 -30.61
C THR A 40 -26.71 -7.78 -30.67
N THR A 41 -26.18 -7.86 -31.90
CA THR A 41 -24.73 -8.00 -32.15
C THR A 41 -24.04 -6.78 -31.54
N SER A 42 -23.55 -6.90 -30.35
CA SER A 42 -22.77 -5.85 -29.70
C SER A 42 -21.43 -5.71 -30.43
N LYS A 43 -21.30 -4.58 -31.14
CA LYS A 43 -20.05 -4.07 -31.69
C LYS A 43 -19.00 -4.11 -30.57
N PRO A 44 -17.78 -4.64 -30.80
CA PRO A 44 -16.75 -4.65 -29.75
C PRO A 44 -16.51 -3.23 -29.27
N SER A 45 -16.78 -2.99 -28.00
CA SER A 45 -16.53 -1.70 -27.35
C SER A 45 -15.03 -1.49 -27.29
N THR A 46 -14.52 -0.57 -28.10
CA THR A 46 -13.15 -0.04 -28.05
C THR A 46 -13.01 0.94 -26.89
N ASN A 47 -13.52 0.60 -25.72
CA ASN A 47 -13.19 1.38 -24.53
C ASN A 47 -11.71 1.18 -24.23
N PRO A 48 -10.92 2.27 -24.09
CA PRO A 48 -9.52 2.15 -23.71
C PRO A 48 -9.46 1.38 -22.40
N ILE A 49 -8.62 0.33 -22.37
CA ILE A 49 -8.35 -0.45 -21.14
C ILE A 49 -8.03 0.58 -20.06
N PRO A 50 -8.78 0.60 -18.93
CA PRO A 50 -8.49 1.54 -17.85
C PRO A 50 -7.03 1.39 -17.47
N LYS A 51 -6.24 2.48 -17.47
CA LYS A 51 -4.87 2.46 -16.96
C LYS A 51 -4.94 1.89 -15.55
N GLN A 52 -4.21 0.82 -15.32
CA GLN A 52 -4.18 0.19 -13.99
C GLN A 52 -3.80 1.26 -12.96
N PRO A 53 -4.56 1.39 -11.86
CA PRO A 53 -4.29 2.41 -10.83
C PRO A 53 -3.05 2.06 -9.98
N TRP A 54 -2.21 1.15 -10.45
CA TRP A 54 -1.00 0.70 -9.77
C TRP A 54 0.02 0.17 -10.76
N PHE A 55 1.29 0.15 -10.34
CA PHE A 55 2.35 -0.62 -11.02
C PHE A 55 3.20 -1.37 -9.99
N GLU A 56 3.90 -2.38 -10.47
CA GLU A 56 4.87 -3.15 -9.69
C GLU A 56 6.23 -3.17 -10.42
N ALA A 57 7.30 -3.24 -9.65
CA ALA A 57 8.66 -3.37 -10.15
C ALA A 57 9.52 -4.19 -9.20
N GLY A 58 10.48 -4.92 -9.72
CA GLY A 58 11.33 -5.83 -8.96
C GLY A 58 10.72 -7.22 -8.78
N SER A 59 11.37 -8.06 -7.98
CA SER A 59 10.93 -9.44 -7.74
C SER A 59 9.89 -9.50 -6.63
N SER A 60 8.80 -10.24 -6.83
CA SER A 60 7.78 -10.52 -5.81
C SER A 60 8.36 -11.22 -4.56
N ASP A 61 9.45 -11.98 -4.72
CA ASP A 61 10.11 -12.72 -3.65
C ASP A 61 11.14 -11.88 -2.88
N ALA A 62 11.32 -10.61 -3.27
CA ALA A 62 12.21 -9.70 -2.59
C ALA A 62 11.77 -9.46 -1.14
N LYS A 63 12.75 -9.50 -0.23
CA LYS A 63 12.51 -9.30 1.22
C LYS A 63 12.41 -7.82 1.60
N VAL A 64 12.95 -6.91 0.80
CA VAL A 64 12.73 -5.47 0.98
C VAL A 64 11.59 -5.05 0.09
N ARG A 65 10.49 -4.64 0.71
CA ARG A 65 9.24 -4.30 0.04
C ARG A 65 8.91 -2.83 0.25
N ILE A 66 8.79 -2.10 -0.84
CA ILE A 66 8.39 -0.69 -0.84
C ILE A 66 6.95 -0.61 -1.36
N ILE A 67 6.05 -0.10 -0.54
CA ILE A 67 4.65 0.12 -0.92
C ILE A 67 4.39 1.62 -0.91
N ALA A 68 4.17 2.20 -2.07
CA ALA A 68 3.95 3.63 -2.24
C ALA A 68 2.47 3.93 -2.56
N PHE A 69 1.94 4.93 -1.89
CA PHE A 69 0.56 5.41 -1.99
C PHE A 69 0.58 6.89 -2.34
N PHE A 70 0.62 7.21 -3.62
CA PHE A 70 0.60 8.60 -4.09
C PHE A 70 -0.35 8.74 -5.27
N PRO A 71 -0.82 9.97 -5.60
CA PRO A 71 -1.50 10.23 -6.85
C PRO A 71 -0.64 9.80 -8.05
N MET A 72 -1.25 9.12 -9.03
CA MET A 72 -0.56 8.71 -10.25
C MET A 72 -0.75 9.80 -11.32
N ASP A 73 0.04 10.86 -11.22
CA ASP A 73 0.04 12.02 -12.09
C ASP A 73 1.46 12.46 -12.47
N ASP A 74 1.56 13.43 -13.38
CA ASP A 74 2.84 13.92 -13.89
C ASP A 74 3.70 14.59 -12.80
N TYR A 75 3.06 15.20 -11.80
CA TYR A 75 3.77 15.81 -10.67
C TYR A 75 4.53 14.77 -9.83
N ARG A 76 4.01 13.54 -9.75
CA ARG A 76 4.62 12.42 -9.02
C ARG A 76 5.50 11.52 -9.88
N LYS A 77 5.66 11.85 -11.17
CA LYS A 77 6.53 11.07 -12.07
C LYS A 77 7.96 10.89 -11.55
N PRO A 78 8.63 11.90 -10.97
CA PRO A 78 9.96 11.70 -10.39
C PRO A 78 9.99 10.62 -9.31
N VAL A 79 8.99 10.57 -8.42
CA VAL A 79 8.88 9.53 -7.38
C VAL A 79 8.69 8.16 -8.00
N MET A 80 7.83 8.05 -9.01
CA MET A 80 7.61 6.79 -9.72
C MET A 80 8.88 6.28 -10.40
N ASP A 81 9.63 7.17 -11.05
CA ASP A 81 10.87 6.82 -11.74
C ASP A 81 11.98 6.45 -10.74
N LEU A 82 12.08 7.16 -9.60
CA LEU A 82 12.97 6.81 -8.49
C LEU A 82 12.69 5.41 -7.96
N LEU A 83 11.44 5.08 -7.68
CA LEU A 83 11.03 3.78 -7.16
C LEU A 83 11.35 2.64 -8.15
N LYS A 84 11.08 2.84 -9.45
CA LYS A 84 11.50 1.90 -10.49
C LYS A 84 13.03 1.76 -10.57
N GLY A 85 13.75 2.87 -10.38
CA GLY A 85 15.20 2.89 -10.32
C GLY A 85 15.76 2.05 -9.18
N LEU A 86 15.18 2.17 -7.98
CA LEU A 86 15.56 1.37 -6.81
C LEU A 86 15.36 -0.13 -7.04
N ALA A 87 14.24 -0.54 -7.65
CA ALA A 87 14.02 -1.95 -7.98
C ALA A 87 15.06 -2.49 -8.99
N LYS A 88 15.52 -1.64 -9.93
CA LYS A 88 16.59 -1.99 -10.89
C LYS A 88 17.97 -2.01 -10.24
N GLN A 89 18.22 -1.09 -9.30
CA GLN A 89 19.51 -1.00 -8.59
C GLN A 89 19.75 -2.20 -7.68
N TYR A 90 18.69 -2.80 -7.13
CA TYR A 90 18.75 -3.94 -6.23
C TYR A 90 18.00 -5.15 -6.79
N PRO A 91 18.45 -5.75 -7.91
CA PRO A 91 17.74 -6.82 -8.58
C PRO A 91 17.54 -8.03 -7.65
N GLY A 92 16.30 -8.53 -7.58
CA GLY A 92 15.93 -9.66 -6.71
C GLY A 92 15.84 -9.32 -5.20
N LYS A 93 16.26 -8.14 -4.78
CA LYS A 93 16.31 -7.73 -3.37
C LYS A 93 15.23 -6.73 -2.98
N VAL A 94 14.79 -5.90 -3.94
CA VAL A 94 13.78 -4.86 -3.73
C VAL A 94 12.58 -5.12 -4.62
N TYR A 95 11.40 -5.09 -4.01
CA TYR A 95 10.10 -5.08 -4.68
C TYR A 95 9.41 -3.76 -4.40
N VAL A 96 8.82 -3.17 -5.43
CA VAL A 96 8.06 -1.93 -5.34
C VAL A 96 6.64 -2.18 -5.82
N ARG A 97 5.67 -1.71 -5.06
CA ARG A 97 4.28 -1.54 -5.48
C ARG A 97 3.87 -0.09 -5.29
N TYR A 98 3.41 0.52 -6.37
CA TYR A 98 2.88 1.87 -6.38
C TYR A 98 1.38 1.83 -6.63
N THR A 99 0.59 2.54 -5.84
CA THR A 99 -0.89 2.51 -5.91
C THR A 99 -1.43 3.93 -5.88
N ASP A 100 -2.34 4.26 -6.80
CA ASP A 100 -2.98 5.59 -6.85
C ASP A 100 -4.01 5.73 -5.72
N VAL A 101 -3.70 6.58 -4.74
CA VAL A 101 -4.57 6.85 -3.58
C VAL A 101 -5.87 7.60 -3.94
N ARG A 102 -6.02 8.12 -5.14
CA ARG A 102 -7.26 8.76 -5.59
C ARG A 102 -8.33 7.73 -5.99
N THR A 103 -7.91 6.48 -6.19
CA THR A 103 -8.84 5.39 -6.49
C THR A 103 -9.40 4.79 -5.19
N ARG A 104 -10.59 4.22 -5.28
CA ARG A 104 -11.22 3.52 -4.15
C ARG A 104 -10.36 2.36 -3.65
N GLU A 105 -9.79 1.60 -4.57
CA GLU A 105 -8.89 0.48 -4.29
C GLU A 105 -7.62 0.95 -3.58
N GLY A 106 -7.04 2.06 -4.04
CA GLY A 106 -5.85 2.66 -3.44
C GLY A 106 -6.10 3.18 -2.03
N GLN A 107 -7.22 3.85 -1.80
CA GLN A 107 -7.64 4.29 -0.47
C GLN A 107 -7.84 3.11 0.49
N GLN A 108 -8.53 2.06 0.04
CA GLN A 108 -8.72 0.85 0.85
C GLN A 108 -7.40 0.13 1.14
N ALA A 109 -6.50 0.05 0.17
CA ALA A 109 -5.17 -0.53 0.37
C ALA A 109 -4.35 0.28 1.38
N ARG A 110 -4.41 1.62 1.30
CA ARG A 110 -3.73 2.51 2.24
C ARG A 110 -4.28 2.38 3.66
N THR A 111 -5.61 2.34 3.82
CA THR A 111 -6.25 2.14 5.13
C THR A 111 -5.86 0.80 5.75
N ARG A 112 -5.85 -0.28 4.95
CA ARG A 112 -5.37 -1.60 5.42
C ARG A 112 -3.90 -1.60 5.82
N ALA A 113 -3.09 -0.72 5.23
CA ALA A 113 -1.69 -0.53 5.58
C ALA A 113 -1.50 0.41 6.80
N GLY A 114 -2.58 0.78 7.49
CA GLY A 114 -2.54 1.56 8.72
C GLY A 114 -2.36 3.07 8.52
N GLY A 115 -2.64 3.61 7.33
CA GLY A 115 -2.48 5.03 7.05
C GLY A 115 -3.66 5.67 6.33
N THR A 116 -3.62 7.00 6.26
CA THR A 116 -4.54 7.83 5.49
C THR A 116 -3.73 8.79 4.63
N GLY A 117 -4.21 9.06 3.41
CA GLY A 117 -3.52 9.97 2.49
C GLY A 117 -2.24 9.41 1.86
N PRO A 118 -1.48 10.26 1.14
CA PRO A 118 -0.23 9.85 0.51
C PRO A 118 0.82 9.39 1.51
N GLY A 119 1.73 8.52 1.09
CA GLY A 119 2.82 8.03 1.92
C GLY A 119 3.51 6.81 1.34
N LEU A 120 4.58 6.37 2.00
CA LEU A 120 5.38 5.23 1.58
C LEU A 120 5.72 4.36 2.79
N LEU A 121 5.76 3.07 2.58
CA LEU A 121 6.16 2.08 3.58
C LEU A 121 7.34 1.26 3.06
N ILE A 122 8.35 1.06 3.89
CA ILE A 122 9.46 0.14 3.65
C ILE A 122 9.33 -0.99 4.67
N ASN A 123 9.08 -2.22 4.21
CA ASN A 123 8.81 -3.37 5.07
C ASN A 123 7.74 -3.07 6.15
N SER A 124 6.65 -2.39 5.73
CA SER A 124 5.52 -1.97 6.58
C SER A 124 5.83 -0.87 7.60
N GLN A 125 7.02 -0.26 7.55
CA GLN A 125 7.39 0.88 8.39
C GLN A 125 7.26 2.17 7.59
N SER A 126 6.62 3.18 8.15
CA SER A 126 6.50 4.52 7.56
C SER A 126 7.60 5.46 8.01
N SER A 127 8.28 5.18 9.11
CA SER A 127 9.42 5.95 9.59
C SER A 127 10.63 5.07 9.82
N MET A 128 11.81 5.62 9.58
CA MET A 128 13.09 4.94 9.74
C MET A 128 14.16 5.89 10.25
N THR A 129 15.04 5.37 11.10
CA THR A 129 16.26 6.10 11.48
C THR A 129 17.34 5.85 10.42
N ILE A 130 17.76 6.89 9.74
CA ILE A 130 18.87 6.84 8.77
C ILE A 130 20.19 6.96 9.53
N GLN A 131 21.05 5.96 9.35
CA GLN A 131 22.37 5.91 9.98
C GLN A 131 23.36 6.78 9.19
N ALA A 132 23.25 8.10 9.30
CA ALA A 132 24.17 9.05 8.67
C ALA A 132 25.23 9.51 9.65
N LYS A 133 26.40 9.88 9.10
CA LYS A 133 27.47 10.53 9.87
C LYS A 133 27.35 12.06 9.73
N PRO A 134 27.55 12.88 10.77
CA PRO A 134 27.97 12.47 12.11
C PRO A 134 26.85 11.95 13.01
N ASN A 135 25.58 12.27 12.71
CA ASN A 135 24.47 11.92 13.57
C ASN A 135 23.36 11.19 12.80
N PRO A 136 22.77 10.12 13.36
CA PRO A 136 21.57 9.53 12.81
C PRO A 136 20.37 10.48 12.93
N TYR A 137 19.41 10.39 12.01
CA TYR A 137 18.18 11.17 12.01
C TYR A 137 16.99 10.33 11.60
N GLU A 138 15.81 10.69 12.06
CA GLU A 138 14.56 10.00 11.73
C GLU A 138 13.91 10.64 10.50
N VAL A 139 13.38 9.78 9.61
CA VAL A 139 12.60 10.17 8.43
C VAL A 139 11.23 9.52 8.50
N ASP A 140 10.18 10.32 8.35
CA ASP A 140 8.79 9.84 8.23
C ASP A 140 8.32 9.96 6.78
N PHE A 141 8.18 8.84 6.12
CA PHE A 141 7.74 8.73 4.72
C PHE A 141 6.23 8.93 4.52
N ASN A 142 5.45 9.19 5.58
CA ASN A 142 4.05 9.66 5.49
C ASN A 142 3.97 11.17 5.28
N GLN A 143 5.08 11.87 5.39
CA GLN A 143 5.17 13.30 5.14
C GLN A 143 5.45 13.61 3.67
N ASP A 144 5.38 14.88 3.28
CA ASP A 144 5.63 15.30 1.91
C ASP A 144 7.09 15.18 1.52
N MET A 145 7.35 14.52 0.39
CA MET A 145 8.65 14.51 -0.26
C MET A 145 9.07 15.91 -0.69
N GLY A 146 10.33 16.23 -0.50
CA GLY A 146 10.92 17.55 -0.80
C GLY A 146 10.81 18.54 0.35
N ARG A 147 9.91 18.31 1.32
CA ARG A 147 9.79 19.13 2.52
C ARG A 147 10.30 18.43 3.77
N TYR A 148 9.95 17.17 3.94
CA TYR A 148 10.25 16.38 5.15
C TYR A 148 11.23 15.24 4.88
N TRP A 149 11.30 14.78 3.64
CA TRP A 149 12.27 13.80 3.19
C TRP A 149 12.62 14.01 1.70
N THR A 150 13.76 13.51 1.30
CA THR A 150 14.34 13.67 -0.04
C THR A 150 14.51 12.33 -0.75
N GLU A 151 14.88 12.39 -2.03
CA GLU A 151 15.29 11.18 -2.77
C GLU A 151 16.47 10.46 -2.10
N ASP A 152 17.42 11.23 -1.56
CA ASP A 152 18.63 10.66 -0.95
C ASP A 152 18.28 9.97 0.38
N ASP A 153 17.31 10.51 1.14
CA ASP A 153 16.79 9.83 2.33
C ASP A 153 16.17 8.49 1.98
N LEU A 154 15.35 8.42 0.92
CA LEU A 154 14.75 7.17 0.48
C LEU A 154 15.81 6.17 -0.02
N LYS A 155 16.80 6.64 -0.80
CA LYS A 155 17.92 5.79 -1.25
C LYS A 155 18.70 5.24 -0.06
N ALA A 156 19.01 6.09 0.93
CA ALA A 156 19.72 5.69 2.14
C ALA A 156 18.93 4.67 2.97
N ALA A 157 17.62 4.90 3.16
CA ALA A 157 16.74 3.99 3.87
C ALA A 157 16.69 2.60 3.20
N VAL A 158 16.53 2.57 1.87
CA VAL A 158 16.48 1.33 1.11
C VAL A 158 17.83 0.61 1.13
N ALA A 159 18.94 1.33 0.99
CA ALA A 159 20.28 0.76 1.07
C ALA A 159 20.55 0.14 2.45
N GLN A 160 20.18 0.84 3.51
CA GLN A 160 20.29 0.37 4.89
C GLN A 160 19.44 -0.89 5.12
N GLU A 161 18.21 -0.92 4.61
CA GLU A 161 17.32 -2.06 4.77
C GLU A 161 17.79 -3.26 3.95
N VAL A 162 18.30 -3.05 2.73
CA VAL A 162 18.94 -4.10 1.94
C VAL A 162 20.17 -4.67 2.65
N ALA A 163 21.02 -3.81 3.23
CA ALA A 163 22.17 -4.26 4.00
C ALA A 163 21.74 -5.06 5.25
N ARG A 164 20.70 -4.60 5.96
CA ARG A 164 20.16 -5.31 7.14
C ARG A 164 19.63 -6.70 6.81
N VAL A 165 18.92 -6.83 5.68
CA VAL A 165 18.20 -8.07 5.31
C VAL A 165 19.09 -9.06 4.56
N TYR A 166 20.01 -8.57 3.74
CA TYR A 166 20.86 -9.39 2.85
C TYR A 166 22.36 -9.27 3.14
N GLY A 167 22.77 -8.29 3.95
CA GLY A 167 24.15 -8.14 4.38
C GLY A 167 24.48 -9.20 5.43
N LYS A 168 25.49 -10.00 5.13
CA LYS A 168 26.18 -10.87 6.09
C LYS A 168 27.62 -10.44 6.15
#